data_d85f4bdd0a7eb6f7532202956a0a7f68
#
_entry.id   d85f4bdd0a7eb6f7532202956a0a7f68
#
_cell.length_a   1.000
_cell.length_b   1.000
_cell.length_c   1.000
_cell.angle_alpha   90.00
_cell.angle_beta   90.00
_cell.angle_gamma   90.00
#
_symmetry.space_group_name_H-M   'P 1'
#
loop_
_entity.id
_entity.type
_entity.pdbx_description
1 polymer ?
#
loop_
_entity_poly.entity_id
_entity_poly.type
_entity_poly.pdbx_seq_one_letter_code
_entity_poly.pdbx_strand_id
1 'polypeptide(L)'
;HTAPGQTGPASSWAHAAKPGDSIYVIAPHATDAPGPGIEFQPGESREIHILGDETALPAIARILDEWPAGLTGTVHIAVPYFQDAQALAAPAGVKVEFLPHDEASLIGALAHLAGLPSPAPADKDLQPNSLSSVVEREILWETPAYSSSGEELGERAASDAYWWIAGESGVVKRMRRLLVKEAGVPRSAVSFMGYWKRGVSEG
;
A
#
# COMPACT_ATOMS: atom_id res chain seq x y z
N HIS A 1 2.85 -13.45 9.17
CA HIS A 1 1.89 -13.72 10.26
C HIS A 1 1.24 -15.07 10.04
N THR A 2 1.64 -16.05 10.84
CA THR A 2 1.10 -17.40 10.76
C THR A 2 0.41 -17.73 12.07
N ALA A 3 -0.86 -17.32 12.20
CA ALA A 3 -1.70 -17.92 13.23
C ALA A 3 -1.89 -19.42 12.90
N PRO A 4 -1.85 -20.33 13.89
CA PRO A 4 -2.09 -21.74 13.66
C PRO A 4 -3.43 -21.92 12.90
N GLY A 5 -3.38 -22.62 11.76
CA GLY A 5 -4.55 -22.88 10.92
C GLY A 5 -4.89 -21.82 9.86
N GLN A 6 -4.06 -20.77 9.68
CA GLN A 6 -4.24 -19.74 8.65
C GLN A 6 -3.08 -19.64 7.67
N THR A 7 -2.28 -20.67 7.54
CA THR A 7 -1.12 -20.70 6.65
C THR A 7 -1.54 -21.14 5.24
N GLY A 8 -1.39 -20.26 4.27
CA GLY A 8 -1.46 -20.62 2.86
C GLY A 8 -0.23 -21.43 2.40
N PRO A 9 -0.24 -21.96 1.15
CA PRO A 9 0.85 -22.79 0.62
C PRO A 9 2.22 -22.11 0.68
N ALA A 10 2.31 -20.83 0.32
CA ALA A 10 3.55 -20.06 0.33
C ALA A 10 4.11 -19.87 1.74
N SER A 11 3.27 -19.52 2.72
CA SER A 11 3.67 -19.38 4.12
C SER A 11 4.14 -20.73 4.70
N SER A 12 3.42 -21.80 4.39
CA SER A 12 3.79 -23.16 4.83
C SER A 12 5.13 -23.59 4.26
N TRP A 13 5.35 -23.32 2.97
CA TRP A 13 6.63 -23.56 2.33
C TRP A 13 7.75 -22.73 2.97
N ALA A 14 7.55 -21.43 3.15
CA ALA A 14 8.56 -20.54 3.73
C ALA A 14 8.98 -20.95 5.15
N HIS A 15 8.04 -21.49 5.96
CA HIS A 15 8.36 -22.02 7.28
C HIS A 15 9.17 -23.32 7.26
N ALA A 16 8.98 -24.16 6.25
CA ALA A 16 9.64 -25.45 6.13
C ALA A 16 10.95 -25.39 5.33
N ALA A 17 11.13 -24.36 4.51
CA ALA A 17 12.25 -24.21 3.57
C ALA A 17 13.60 -24.16 4.27
N LYS A 18 14.58 -24.80 3.66
CA LYS A 18 15.97 -24.89 4.12
C LYS A 18 16.92 -24.50 2.99
N PRO A 19 18.13 -24.03 3.31
CA PRO A 19 19.15 -23.83 2.30
C PRO A 19 19.37 -25.10 1.44
N GLY A 20 19.23 -24.95 0.12
CA GLY A 20 19.29 -26.05 -0.85
C GLY A 20 17.94 -26.47 -1.41
N ASP A 21 16.82 -26.02 -0.85
CA ASP A 21 15.50 -26.22 -1.44
C ASP A 21 15.32 -25.35 -2.68
N SER A 22 14.55 -25.86 -3.64
CA SER A 22 14.30 -25.18 -4.91
C SER A 22 12.92 -24.55 -4.94
N ILE A 23 12.83 -23.36 -5.52
CA ILE A 23 11.58 -22.65 -5.80
C ILE A 23 11.58 -22.13 -7.24
N TYR A 24 10.43 -22.15 -7.89
CA TYR A 24 10.26 -21.49 -9.17
C TYR A 24 9.78 -20.05 -8.97
N VAL A 25 10.48 -19.11 -9.61
CA VAL A 25 10.14 -17.68 -9.55
C VAL A 25 9.83 -17.20 -10.95
N ILE A 26 8.68 -16.54 -11.11
CA ILE A 26 8.35 -15.78 -12.33
C ILE A 26 8.75 -14.34 -12.05
N ALA A 27 9.71 -13.82 -12.82
CA ALA A 27 10.23 -12.47 -12.64
C ALA A 27 10.57 -11.85 -13.99
N PRO A 28 10.63 -10.51 -14.09
CA PRO A 28 11.13 -9.83 -15.27
C PRO A 28 12.55 -10.27 -15.60
N HIS A 29 12.89 -10.34 -16.88
CA HIS A 29 14.25 -10.61 -17.30
C HIS A 29 15.13 -9.40 -17.02
N ALA A 30 16.42 -9.62 -16.74
CA ALA A 30 17.37 -8.55 -16.39
C ALA A 30 17.55 -7.48 -17.49
N THR A 31 17.20 -7.80 -18.74
CA THR A 31 17.24 -6.85 -19.87
C THR A 31 15.90 -6.13 -20.09
N ASP A 32 14.85 -6.52 -19.38
CA ASP A 32 13.58 -5.82 -19.48
C ASP A 32 13.73 -4.42 -18.88
N ALA A 33 13.02 -3.46 -19.47
CA ALA A 33 12.94 -2.14 -18.87
C ALA A 33 12.39 -2.29 -17.44
N PRO A 34 12.79 -1.43 -16.47
CA PRO A 34 12.23 -1.45 -15.13
C PRO A 34 10.70 -1.43 -15.28
N GLY A 35 10.12 -2.58 -15.01
CA GLY A 35 8.73 -2.86 -15.36
C GLY A 35 7.76 -2.45 -14.26
N PRO A 36 6.47 -2.49 -14.58
CA PRO A 36 5.42 -2.40 -13.59
C PRO A 36 5.58 -3.51 -12.54
N GLY A 37 5.16 -3.26 -11.34
CA GLY A 37 5.22 -4.24 -10.25
C GLY A 37 5.17 -3.60 -8.89
N ILE A 38 5.73 -2.39 -8.76
CA ILE A 38 5.62 -1.58 -7.53
C ILE A 38 4.57 -0.49 -7.71
N GLU A 39 4.17 -0.21 -8.95
CA GLU A 39 3.17 0.81 -9.30
C GLU A 39 3.51 2.21 -8.76
N PHE A 40 4.80 2.53 -8.74
CA PHE A 40 5.31 3.81 -8.28
C PHE A 40 5.49 4.76 -9.47
N GLN A 41 4.61 5.75 -9.57
CA GLN A 41 4.55 6.68 -10.70
C GLN A 41 4.28 8.12 -10.22
N PRO A 42 5.26 8.79 -9.59
CA PRO A 42 5.07 10.15 -9.03
C PRO A 42 4.85 11.21 -10.11
N GLY A 43 5.28 10.98 -11.36
CA GLY A 43 5.16 11.95 -12.45
C GLY A 43 5.86 13.25 -12.11
N GLU A 44 5.16 14.38 -12.23
CA GLU A 44 5.66 15.73 -11.96
C GLU A 44 5.41 16.22 -10.52
N SER A 45 4.91 15.35 -9.64
CA SER A 45 4.68 15.70 -8.23
C SER A 45 5.99 16.05 -7.54
N ARG A 46 5.93 17.00 -6.60
CA ARG A 46 7.10 17.48 -5.86
C ARG A 46 7.26 16.81 -4.50
N GLU A 47 6.18 16.30 -3.98
CA GLU A 47 6.11 15.62 -2.71
C GLU A 47 5.50 14.22 -2.86
N ILE A 48 5.99 13.27 -2.09
CA ILE A 48 5.54 11.88 -2.13
C ILE A 48 5.14 11.44 -0.73
N HIS A 49 3.91 10.90 -0.61
CA HIS A 49 3.43 10.29 0.60
C HIS A 49 3.24 8.79 0.40
N ILE A 50 3.90 8.00 1.23
CA ILE A 50 3.82 6.53 1.20
C ILE A 50 3.21 6.06 2.52
N LEU A 51 2.17 5.23 2.43
CA LEU A 51 1.56 4.60 3.60
C LEU A 51 1.34 3.11 3.34
N GLY A 52 1.76 2.27 4.26
CA GLY A 52 1.58 0.83 4.13
C GLY A 52 1.71 0.09 5.44
N ASP A 53 1.36 -1.18 5.41
CA ASP A 53 1.64 -2.12 6.50
C ASP A 53 2.95 -2.88 6.23
N GLU A 54 3.31 -3.83 7.10
CA GLU A 54 4.54 -4.61 6.99
C GLU A 54 4.63 -5.40 5.69
N THR A 55 3.51 -5.73 5.05
CA THR A 55 3.51 -6.46 3.78
C THR A 55 4.02 -5.59 2.62
N ALA A 56 3.88 -4.28 2.75
CA ALA A 56 4.38 -3.30 1.79
C ALA A 56 5.87 -2.94 1.99
N LEU A 57 6.48 -3.33 3.12
CA LEU A 57 7.86 -2.96 3.49
C LEU A 57 8.89 -3.26 2.39
N PRO A 58 8.90 -4.43 1.71
CA PRO A 58 9.86 -4.69 0.65
C PRO A 58 9.73 -3.73 -0.55
N ALA A 59 8.48 -3.40 -0.94
CA ALA A 59 8.22 -2.46 -2.02
C ALA A 59 8.63 -1.02 -1.61
N ILE A 60 8.33 -0.62 -0.38
CA ILE A 60 8.74 0.68 0.18
C ILE A 60 10.26 0.80 0.21
N ALA A 61 10.97 -0.23 0.67
CA ALA A 61 12.45 -0.24 0.66
C ALA A 61 12.99 -0.03 -0.76
N ARG A 62 12.42 -0.71 -1.75
CA ARG A 62 12.81 -0.55 -3.14
C ARG A 62 12.53 0.86 -3.68
N ILE A 63 11.39 1.46 -3.32
CA ILE A 63 11.08 2.85 -3.69
C ILE A 63 12.09 3.82 -3.08
N LEU A 64 12.47 3.61 -1.82
CA LEU A 64 13.47 4.45 -1.15
C LEU A 64 14.85 4.36 -1.81
N ASP A 65 15.26 3.16 -2.25
CA ASP A 65 16.52 2.95 -2.97
C ASP A 65 16.54 3.67 -4.33
N GLU A 66 15.38 3.81 -4.97
CA GLU A 66 15.22 4.44 -6.29
C GLU A 66 14.51 5.80 -6.21
N TRP A 67 14.53 6.45 -5.05
CA TRP A 67 13.82 7.71 -4.84
C TRP A 67 14.24 8.79 -5.84
N PRO A 68 13.28 9.45 -6.50
CA PRO A 68 13.61 10.47 -7.48
C PRO A 68 14.35 11.65 -6.84
N ALA A 69 15.45 12.06 -7.46
CA ALA A 69 16.29 13.12 -6.96
C ALA A 69 15.53 14.46 -6.83
N GLY A 70 15.71 15.12 -5.68
CA GLY A 70 15.12 16.43 -5.43
C GLY A 70 13.68 16.42 -4.95
N LEU A 71 13.03 15.26 -4.83
CA LEU A 71 11.71 15.14 -4.24
C LEU A 71 11.79 14.96 -2.73
N THR A 72 10.85 15.57 -2.03
CA THR A 72 10.63 15.37 -0.60
C THR A 72 9.55 14.34 -0.35
N GLY A 73 9.45 13.81 0.86
CA GLY A 73 8.36 12.89 1.14
C GLY A 73 8.28 12.41 2.58
N THR A 74 7.17 11.71 2.83
CA THR A 74 6.88 11.10 4.12
C THR A 74 6.44 9.66 3.91
N VAL A 75 7.01 8.75 4.69
CA VAL A 75 6.75 7.31 4.63
C VAL A 75 6.26 6.85 5.99
N HIS A 76 5.06 6.29 6.05
CA HIS A 76 4.49 5.70 7.25
C HIS A 76 4.29 4.19 7.05
N ILE A 77 4.85 3.39 7.96
CA ILE A 77 4.81 1.94 7.87
C ILE A 77 4.24 1.39 9.18
N ALA A 78 3.07 0.78 9.12
CA ALA A 78 2.50 0.11 10.27
C ALA A 78 3.12 -1.27 10.46
N VAL A 79 3.63 -1.57 11.65
CA VAL A 79 4.27 -2.85 11.99
C VAL A 79 3.64 -3.45 13.24
N PRO A 80 3.47 -4.79 13.31
CA PRO A 80 2.87 -5.47 14.45
C PRO A 80 3.63 -5.23 15.75
N TYR A 81 4.95 -5.20 15.66
CA TYR A 81 5.84 -4.95 16.79
C TYR A 81 6.89 -3.94 16.37
N PHE A 82 7.24 -2.99 17.23
CA PHE A 82 8.31 -2.04 16.94
C PHE A 82 9.69 -2.68 16.75
N GLN A 83 9.87 -3.91 17.22
CA GLN A 83 11.08 -4.71 16.93
C GLN A 83 11.17 -5.13 15.46
N ASP A 84 10.05 -5.11 14.72
CA ASP A 84 10.02 -5.40 13.28
C ASP A 84 10.41 -4.16 12.44
N ALA A 85 10.54 -3.00 13.08
CA ALA A 85 11.01 -1.80 12.41
C ALA A 85 12.46 -1.99 11.94
N GLN A 86 12.68 -1.81 10.64
CA GLN A 86 13.99 -1.97 10.01
C GLN A 86 14.63 -0.61 9.75
N ALA A 87 15.95 -0.55 9.83
CA ALA A 87 16.70 0.63 9.41
C ALA A 87 16.63 0.75 7.88
N LEU A 88 15.81 1.67 7.40
CA LEU A 88 15.69 2.00 5.99
C LEU A 88 16.61 3.17 5.65
N ALA A 89 17.31 3.09 4.51
CA ALA A 89 18.11 4.20 4.00
C ALA A 89 17.16 5.25 3.39
N ALA A 90 16.79 6.26 4.19
CA ALA A 90 15.95 7.34 3.71
C ALA A 90 16.79 8.39 2.96
N PRO A 91 16.40 8.80 1.74
CA PRO A 91 17.03 9.91 1.03
C PRO A 91 16.88 11.24 1.77
N ALA A 92 17.75 12.20 1.44
CA ALA A 92 17.66 13.55 2.01
C ALA A 92 16.27 14.17 1.69
N GLY A 93 15.61 14.71 2.72
CA GLY A 93 14.25 15.28 2.59
C GLY A 93 13.12 14.26 2.70
N VAL A 94 13.41 13.00 2.97
CA VAL A 94 12.42 11.95 3.22
C VAL A 94 12.39 11.57 4.70
N LYS A 95 11.20 11.63 5.30
CA LYS A 95 10.97 11.18 6.68
C LYS A 95 10.33 9.80 6.67
N VAL A 96 10.91 8.84 7.36
CA VAL A 96 10.34 7.50 7.57
C VAL A 96 9.91 7.34 9.02
N GLU A 97 8.69 6.89 9.23
CA GLU A 97 8.11 6.67 10.55
C GLU A 97 7.39 5.32 10.61
N PHE A 98 7.70 4.55 11.64
CA PHE A 98 6.99 3.30 11.94
C PHE A 98 5.85 3.57 12.91
N LEU A 99 4.68 3.01 12.59
CA LEU A 99 3.45 3.17 13.35
C LEU A 99 3.00 1.84 13.94
N PRO A 100 2.17 1.84 15.00
CA PRO A 100 1.47 0.64 15.46
C PRO A 100 0.64 0.03 14.34
N HIS A 101 0.58 -1.31 14.27
CA HIS A 101 -0.23 -2.03 13.29
C HIS A 101 -1.71 -2.00 13.68
N ASP A 102 -2.29 -0.84 13.62
CA ASP A 102 -3.72 -0.66 13.71
C ASP A 102 -4.20 0.29 12.61
N GLU A 103 -5.45 0.11 12.23
CA GLU A 103 -6.06 0.89 11.16
C GLU A 103 -6.14 2.38 11.50
N ALA A 104 -6.36 2.73 12.76
CA ALA A 104 -6.51 4.12 13.19
C ALA A 104 -5.19 4.89 13.04
N SER A 105 -4.06 4.27 13.28
CA SER A 105 -2.73 4.86 13.13
C SER A 105 -2.44 5.26 11.69
N LEU A 106 -2.66 4.35 10.72
CA LEU A 106 -2.47 4.65 9.29
C LEU A 106 -3.46 5.67 8.76
N ILE A 107 -4.74 5.55 9.14
CA ILE A 107 -5.77 6.49 8.73
C ILE A 107 -5.54 7.86 9.35
N GLY A 108 -5.11 7.93 10.60
CA GLY A 108 -4.75 9.18 11.28
C GLY A 108 -3.57 9.89 10.62
N ALA A 109 -2.52 9.14 10.25
CA ALA A 109 -1.37 9.66 9.52
C ALA A 109 -1.79 10.22 8.15
N LEU A 110 -2.61 9.46 7.39
CA LEU A 110 -3.13 9.91 6.11
C LEU A 110 -3.97 11.18 6.25
N ALA A 111 -4.89 11.22 7.21
CA ALA A 111 -5.75 12.39 7.45
C ALA A 111 -4.91 13.63 7.78
N HIS A 112 -3.90 13.47 8.63
CA HIS A 112 -2.98 14.56 8.97
C HIS A 112 -2.25 15.09 7.74
N LEU A 113 -1.67 14.21 6.91
CA LEU A 113 -0.98 14.61 5.68
C LEU A 113 -1.91 15.25 4.65
N ALA A 114 -3.16 14.79 4.58
CA ALA A 114 -4.18 15.34 3.67
C ALA A 114 -4.88 16.61 4.19
N GLY A 115 -4.50 17.11 5.37
CA GLY A 115 -5.14 18.28 5.98
C GLY A 115 -6.59 18.04 6.41
N LEU A 116 -6.97 16.78 6.62
CA LEU A 116 -8.29 16.39 7.10
C LEU A 116 -8.34 16.37 8.64
N PRO A 117 -9.51 16.60 9.25
CA PRO A 117 -9.68 16.36 10.67
C PRO A 117 -9.41 14.88 10.99
N SER A 118 -8.87 14.61 12.18
CA SER A 118 -8.66 13.23 12.61
C SER A 118 -9.98 12.46 12.55
N PRO A 119 -10.06 11.37 11.79
CA PRO A 119 -11.31 10.63 11.68
C PRO A 119 -11.70 10.05 13.03
N ALA A 120 -12.98 10.14 13.36
CA ALA A 120 -13.52 9.48 14.53
C ALA A 120 -13.21 7.96 14.46
N PRO A 121 -12.99 7.28 15.62
CA PRO A 121 -12.86 5.84 15.63
C PRO A 121 -14.03 5.23 14.86
N ALA A 122 -13.72 4.29 13.97
CA ALA A 122 -14.77 3.67 13.17
C ALA A 122 -15.82 3.05 14.09
N ASP A 123 -17.08 3.44 13.91
CA ASP A 123 -18.19 2.74 14.51
C ASP A 123 -18.10 1.26 14.08
N LYS A 124 -17.95 0.39 15.07
CA LYS A 124 -17.86 -1.07 14.86
C LYS A 124 -19.17 -1.66 14.29
N ASP A 125 -20.19 -0.83 14.14
CA ASP A 125 -21.54 -1.22 13.74
C ASP A 125 -21.85 -1.03 12.24
N LEU A 126 -20.89 -0.58 11.42
CA LEU A 126 -21.04 -0.66 9.97
C LEU A 126 -20.76 -2.11 9.52
N GLN A 127 -21.70 -2.99 9.86
CA GLN A 127 -21.76 -4.30 9.23
C GLN A 127 -21.90 -4.10 7.71
N PRO A 128 -21.16 -4.85 6.89
CA PRO A 128 -21.34 -4.81 5.45
C PRO A 128 -22.79 -5.16 5.14
N ASN A 129 -23.49 -4.24 4.51
CA ASN A 129 -24.87 -4.42 4.08
C ASN A 129 -24.92 -5.67 3.17
N SER A 130 -25.76 -6.63 3.51
CA SER A 130 -25.84 -7.99 2.98
C SER A 130 -26.17 -8.15 1.48
N LEU A 131 -26.05 -7.11 0.68
CA LEU A 131 -26.31 -7.11 -0.77
C LEU A 131 -25.07 -6.94 -1.64
N SER A 132 -23.85 -6.90 -1.07
CA SER A 132 -22.61 -6.65 -1.81
C SER A 132 -21.63 -7.83 -1.80
N SER A 133 -22.10 -9.06 -1.58
CA SER A 133 -21.21 -10.23 -1.38
C SER A 133 -20.38 -10.65 -2.59
N VAL A 134 -20.63 -10.11 -3.77
CA VAL A 134 -19.86 -10.41 -4.99
C VAL A 134 -18.76 -9.37 -5.24
N VAL A 135 -19.03 -8.09 -4.95
CA VAL A 135 -18.08 -6.98 -5.16
C VAL A 135 -17.01 -6.93 -4.04
N GLU A 136 -17.29 -7.53 -2.87
CA GLU A 136 -16.35 -7.52 -1.73
C GLU A 136 -15.17 -8.49 -1.87
N ARG A 137 -15.16 -9.38 -2.86
CA ARG A 137 -14.06 -10.35 -3.06
C ARG A 137 -12.88 -9.78 -3.83
N GLU A 138 -13.07 -8.68 -4.55
CA GLU A 138 -12.01 -8.09 -5.35
C GLU A 138 -11.05 -7.27 -4.47
N ILE A 139 -9.77 -7.59 -4.58
CA ILE A 139 -8.68 -6.78 -4.06
C ILE A 139 -8.65 -5.48 -4.84
N LEU A 140 -8.61 -4.36 -4.14
CA LEU A 140 -8.48 -3.05 -4.77
C LEU A 140 -7.07 -2.91 -5.37
N TRP A 141 -6.98 -2.72 -6.68
CA TRP A 141 -5.73 -2.40 -7.37
C TRP A 141 -5.98 -1.28 -8.36
N GLU A 142 -5.48 -0.11 -8.05
CA GLU A 142 -5.63 1.08 -8.86
C GLU A 142 -4.31 1.84 -8.95
N THR A 143 -3.99 2.31 -10.14
CA THR A 143 -2.78 3.09 -10.42
C THR A 143 -3.16 4.46 -11.00
N PRO A 144 -2.22 5.41 -11.14
CA PRO A 144 -2.50 6.67 -11.82
C PRO A 144 -3.02 6.51 -13.25
N ALA A 145 -2.68 5.39 -13.91
CA ALA A 145 -3.07 5.11 -15.29
C ALA A 145 -4.33 4.26 -15.41
N TYR A 146 -4.61 3.38 -14.45
CA TYR A 146 -5.69 2.39 -14.56
C TYR A 146 -6.59 2.39 -13.32
N SER A 147 -7.90 2.27 -13.57
CA SER A 147 -8.89 2.02 -12.52
C SER A 147 -8.87 0.56 -12.06
N SER A 148 -9.60 0.24 -10.99
CA SER A 148 -9.76 -1.14 -10.50
C SER A 148 -10.48 -2.07 -11.51
N SER A 149 -11.22 -1.50 -12.46
CA SER A 149 -11.83 -2.24 -13.58
C SER A 149 -10.90 -2.41 -14.80
N GLY A 150 -9.66 -1.90 -14.72
CA GLY A 150 -8.69 -1.95 -15.83
C GLY A 150 -8.92 -0.88 -16.90
N GLU A 151 -9.83 0.08 -16.65
CA GLU A 151 -10.04 1.20 -17.56
C GLU A 151 -8.90 2.21 -17.46
N GLU A 152 -8.40 2.69 -18.61
CA GLU A 152 -7.44 3.78 -18.63
C GLU A 152 -8.06 5.05 -18.07
N LEU A 153 -7.37 5.66 -17.11
CA LEU A 153 -7.71 6.99 -16.63
C LEU A 153 -7.08 7.99 -17.60
N GLY A 154 -7.88 8.91 -18.14
CA GLY A 154 -7.42 9.92 -19.08
C GLY A 154 -6.21 10.75 -18.60
N GLU A 155 -6.00 11.95 -19.15
CA GLU A 155 -4.86 12.79 -18.78
C GLU A 155 -4.72 12.97 -17.28
N ARG A 156 -3.48 12.86 -16.81
CA ARG A 156 -3.15 13.01 -15.39
C ARG A 156 -3.40 14.44 -14.93
N ALA A 157 -4.27 14.62 -13.96
CA ALA A 157 -4.46 15.93 -13.34
C ALA A 157 -3.18 16.36 -12.60
N ALA A 158 -2.81 17.62 -12.69
CA ALA A 158 -1.70 18.17 -11.93
C ALA A 158 -1.96 18.04 -10.44
N SER A 159 -0.97 17.55 -9.70
CA SER A 159 -0.99 17.44 -8.25
C SER A 159 0.40 17.68 -7.69
N ASP A 160 0.52 18.53 -6.68
CA ASP A 160 1.80 18.77 -6.03
C ASP A 160 2.29 17.55 -5.25
N ALA A 161 1.36 16.69 -4.79
CA ALA A 161 1.67 15.48 -4.05
C ALA A 161 1.22 14.22 -4.79
N TYR A 162 2.05 13.18 -4.72
CA TYR A 162 1.73 11.83 -5.14
C TYR A 162 1.61 10.91 -3.92
N TRP A 163 0.62 10.02 -3.96
CA TRP A 163 0.32 9.10 -2.87
C TRP A 163 0.48 7.66 -3.33
N TRP A 164 1.23 6.89 -2.57
CA TRP A 164 1.40 5.46 -2.78
C TRP A 164 0.93 4.70 -1.54
N ILE A 165 -0.09 3.86 -1.68
CA ILE A 165 -0.78 3.23 -0.56
C ILE A 165 -0.92 1.74 -0.83
N ALA A 166 -0.37 0.90 0.06
CA ALA A 166 -0.44 -0.55 -0.07
C ALA A 166 -0.63 -1.23 1.30
N GLY A 167 -1.31 -2.38 1.31
CA GLY A 167 -1.52 -3.17 2.52
C GLY A 167 -2.87 -3.87 2.56
N GLU A 168 -3.50 -3.97 3.73
CA GLU A 168 -4.80 -4.62 3.90
C GLU A 168 -5.88 -3.92 3.05
N SER A 169 -6.60 -4.69 2.24
CA SER A 169 -7.52 -4.17 1.23
C SER A 169 -8.66 -3.31 1.79
N GLY A 170 -9.19 -3.64 2.97
CA GLY A 170 -10.22 -2.85 3.64
C GLY A 170 -9.70 -1.49 4.09
N VAL A 171 -8.49 -1.46 4.65
CA VAL A 171 -7.82 -0.22 5.07
C VAL A 171 -7.51 0.65 3.86
N VAL A 172 -6.97 0.07 2.79
CA VAL A 172 -6.69 0.77 1.53
C VAL A 172 -7.96 1.39 0.92
N LYS A 173 -9.09 0.66 0.94
CA LYS A 173 -10.39 1.20 0.47
C LYS A 173 -10.86 2.39 1.30
N ARG A 174 -10.66 2.38 2.61
CA ARG A 174 -10.99 3.52 3.49
C ARG A 174 -10.07 4.71 3.22
N MET A 175 -8.77 4.50 3.11
CA MET A 175 -7.82 5.55 2.75
C MET A 175 -8.15 6.18 1.40
N ARG A 176 -8.52 5.35 0.41
CA ARG A 176 -8.99 5.84 -0.89
C ARG A 176 -10.19 6.76 -0.77
N ARG A 177 -11.17 6.38 0.04
CA ARG A 177 -12.35 7.21 0.28
C ARG A 177 -11.97 8.57 0.86
N LEU A 178 -11.13 8.59 1.88
CA LEU A 178 -10.67 9.83 2.52
C LEU A 178 -9.92 10.73 1.52
N LEU A 179 -8.94 10.19 0.80
CA LEU A 179 -8.15 11.00 -0.13
C LEU A 179 -8.97 11.52 -1.31
N VAL A 180 -9.69 10.63 -1.99
CA VAL A 180 -10.35 11.01 -3.25
C VAL A 180 -11.67 11.74 -3.01
N LYS A 181 -12.48 11.30 -2.01
CA LYS A 181 -13.80 11.90 -1.80
C LYS A 181 -13.80 13.05 -0.80
N GLU A 182 -12.97 12.99 0.22
CA GLU A 182 -13.01 13.98 1.30
C GLU A 182 -11.90 15.04 1.15
N ALA A 183 -10.67 14.63 0.81
CA ALA A 183 -9.58 15.57 0.54
C ALA A 183 -9.55 16.09 -0.91
N GLY A 184 -10.30 15.48 -1.83
CA GLY A 184 -10.34 15.89 -3.24
C GLY A 184 -9.06 15.63 -4.02
N VAL A 185 -8.20 14.73 -3.53
CA VAL A 185 -6.95 14.37 -4.23
C VAL A 185 -7.29 13.71 -5.58
N PRO A 186 -6.70 14.20 -6.68
CA PRO A 186 -6.96 13.61 -7.99
C PRO A 186 -6.63 12.12 -8.02
N ARG A 187 -7.52 11.33 -8.59
CA ARG A 187 -7.35 9.86 -8.71
C ARG A 187 -6.04 9.48 -9.40
N SER A 188 -5.64 10.27 -10.40
CA SER A 188 -4.39 10.11 -11.16
C SER A 188 -3.12 10.44 -10.36
N ALA A 189 -3.24 10.96 -9.15
CA ALA A 189 -2.12 11.24 -8.25
C ALA A 189 -1.95 10.18 -7.17
N VAL A 190 -2.67 9.05 -7.25
CA VAL A 190 -2.63 8.02 -6.20
C VAL A 190 -2.53 6.63 -6.80
N SER A 191 -1.71 5.77 -6.18
CA SER A 191 -1.72 4.32 -6.35
C SER A 191 -2.31 3.66 -5.11
N PHE A 192 -3.30 2.77 -5.31
CA PHE A 192 -3.94 2.01 -4.25
C PHE A 192 -3.81 0.51 -4.52
N MET A 193 -3.10 -0.21 -3.66
CA MET A 193 -2.84 -1.62 -3.83
C MET A 193 -3.22 -2.40 -2.57
N GLY A 194 -4.27 -3.21 -2.69
CA GLY A 194 -4.60 -4.20 -1.66
C GLY A 194 -3.66 -5.39 -1.83
N TYR A 195 -2.72 -5.57 -0.93
CA TYR A 195 -1.77 -6.68 -1.00
C TYR A 195 -2.33 -7.95 -0.37
N TRP A 196 -3.24 -7.80 0.57
CA TRP A 196 -3.90 -8.90 1.25
C TRP A 196 -5.28 -8.48 1.75
N LYS A 197 -6.09 -9.44 2.16
CA LYS A 197 -7.41 -9.21 2.72
C LYS A 197 -7.63 -10.09 3.94
N ARG A 198 -8.06 -9.48 5.04
CA ARG A 198 -8.33 -10.20 6.28
C ARG A 198 -9.42 -11.25 6.07
N GLY A 199 -9.13 -12.49 6.51
CA GLY A 199 -10.06 -13.61 6.41
C GLY A 199 -10.17 -14.24 5.03
N VAL A 200 -9.36 -13.81 4.06
CA VAL A 200 -9.26 -14.43 2.74
C VAL A 200 -7.86 -15.01 2.58
N SER A 201 -7.78 -16.31 2.37
CA SER A 201 -6.55 -16.97 1.94
C SER A 201 -6.59 -17.06 0.42
N GLU A 202 -5.66 -16.43 -0.25
CA GLU A 202 -5.45 -16.67 -1.68
C GLU A 202 -4.87 -18.08 -1.83
N GLY A 203 -5.67 -18.98 -2.41
CA GLY A 203 -5.32 -20.36 -2.68
C GLY A 203 -4.61 -20.53 -4.00
#